data_640e2808852fdaf721d1856c5c2f0aca
#
_entry.id   640e2808852fdaf721d1856c5c2f0aca
#
_cell.length_a   1.000
_cell.length_b   1.000
_cell.length_c   1.000
_cell.angle_alpha   90.00
_cell.angle_beta   90.00
_cell.angle_gamma   90.00
#
_symmetry.space_group_name_H-M   'P 1'
#
loop_
_entity.id
_entity.type
_entity.pdbx_description
1 polymer ?
#
loop_
_entity_poly.entity_id
_entity_poly.type
_entity_poly.pdbx_seq_one_letter_code
_entity_poly.pdbx_strand_id
1 'polypeptide(L)'
;MSTELKRINRKYDYFDPENPSRTIIMSCDVDQDSAYDIIEIISYINEFDDDNEANVKDYIRKPIKMIINSYGGSVYDGFAIIGVMETSKTPIHTYCYGSAMSMGFLIFVSGHYRYAHRMCTFMYHECLDQPIYDKLTTLRENIDETKRIMDVYDKQLLAKTTLKRKQLDDSKKAKFDWYMDSVQAMKYKITDEVI
;
A
#
# COMPACT_ATOMS: atom_id res chain seq x y z
N MET A 1 6.73 -28.74 -11.79
CA MET A 1 6.42 -27.40 -12.34
C MET A 1 7.18 -26.40 -11.48
N SER A 2 8.12 -25.65 -12.05
CA SER A 2 8.97 -24.72 -11.28
C SER A 2 8.13 -23.58 -10.68
N THR A 3 8.63 -22.97 -9.61
CA THR A 3 7.98 -21.82 -8.93
C THR A 3 7.79 -20.66 -9.91
N GLU A 4 8.68 -20.53 -10.88
CA GLU A 4 8.65 -19.54 -11.95
C GLU A 4 7.51 -19.76 -12.94
N LEU A 5 7.24 -21.01 -13.35
CA LEU A 5 6.08 -21.36 -14.17
C LEU A 5 4.74 -21.10 -13.46
N LYS A 6 4.70 -21.27 -12.14
CA LYS A 6 3.50 -20.92 -11.34
C LYS A 6 3.27 -19.40 -11.23
N ARG A 7 4.36 -18.60 -11.18
CA ARG A 7 4.28 -17.13 -11.24
C ARG A 7 3.79 -16.65 -12.61
N ILE A 8 4.33 -17.21 -13.68
CA ILE A 8 3.95 -16.88 -15.07
C ILE A 8 2.45 -17.19 -15.28
N ASN A 9 1.99 -18.39 -14.89
CA ASN A 9 0.58 -18.76 -15.06
C ASN A 9 -0.38 -17.84 -14.26
N ARG A 10 0.01 -17.39 -13.04
CA ARG A 10 -0.82 -16.44 -12.28
C ARG A 10 -0.89 -15.05 -12.93
N LYS A 11 0.15 -14.61 -13.62
CA LYS A 11 0.14 -13.32 -14.33
C LYS A 11 -0.90 -13.32 -15.46
N TYR A 12 -1.12 -14.44 -16.14
CA TYR A 12 -2.17 -14.57 -17.16
C TYR A 12 -3.59 -14.50 -16.58
N ASP A 13 -3.82 -14.96 -15.34
CA ASP A 13 -5.16 -14.92 -14.72
C ASP A 13 -5.62 -13.48 -14.44
N TYR A 14 -4.69 -12.52 -14.26
CA TYR A 14 -5.04 -11.11 -14.06
C TYR A 14 -5.52 -10.43 -15.33
N PHE A 15 -5.05 -10.90 -16.50
CA PHE A 15 -5.34 -10.34 -17.81
C PHE A 15 -6.31 -11.20 -18.62
N ASP A 16 -7.13 -12.03 -17.94
CA ASP A 16 -8.22 -12.76 -18.58
C ASP A 16 -9.28 -11.76 -19.09
N PRO A 17 -9.56 -11.72 -20.43
CA PRO A 17 -10.48 -10.75 -21.00
C PRO A 17 -11.95 -11.01 -20.63
N GLU A 18 -12.29 -12.20 -20.12
CA GLU A 18 -13.66 -12.55 -19.73
C GLU A 18 -13.88 -12.43 -18.22
N ASN A 19 -12.84 -12.74 -17.41
CA ASN A 19 -12.96 -12.77 -15.95
C ASN A 19 -11.60 -12.56 -15.25
N PRO A 20 -11.06 -11.34 -15.20
CA PRO A 20 -9.77 -11.08 -14.57
C PRO A 20 -9.78 -11.40 -13.08
N SER A 21 -8.67 -11.99 -12.59
CA SER A 21 -8.48 -12.21 -11.16
C SER A 21 -8.47 -10.90 -10.40
N ARG A 22 -9.30 -10.78 -9.38
CA ARG A 22 -9.41 -9.58 -8.54
C ARG A 22 -8.62 -9.68 -7.23
N THR A 23 -7.72 -10.67 -7.11
CA THR A 23 -6.91 -10.85 -5.90
C THR A 23 -5.45 -10.55 -6.19
N ILE A 24 -4.97 -9.39 -5.80
CA ILE A 24 -3.56 -8.99 -5.85
C ILE A 24 -2.87 -9.46 -4.57
N ILE A 25 -1.68 -10.07 -4.69
CA ILE A 25 -0.86 -10.48 -3.54
C ILE A 25 0.44 -9.69 -3.56
N MET A 26 0.58 -8.74 -2.64
CA MET A 26 1.80 -7.99 -2.37
C MET A 26 2.51 -8.60 -1.15
N SER A 27 3.30 -9.65 -1.38
CA SER A 27 4.13 -10.33 -0.36
C SER A 27 5.61 -10.19 -0.73
N CYS A 28 6.08 -8.94 -0.77
CA CYS A 28 7.41 -8.54 -1.21
C CYS A 28 7.75 -7.16 -0.67
N ASP A 29 8.98 -6.71 -0.91
CA ASP A 29 9.35 -5.31 -0.70
C ASP A 29 8.66 -4.42 -1.73
N VAL A 30 8.46 -3.15 -1.35
CA VAL A 30 7.94 -2.12 -2.25
C VAL A 30 9.12 -1.59 -3.08
N ASP A 31 9.11 -1.89 -4.37
CA ASP A 31 10.11 -1.51 -5.35
C ASP A 31 9.48 -1.22 -6.71
N GLN A 32 10.29 -0.88 -7.70
CA GLN A 32 9.84 -0.55 -9.04
C GLN A 32 9.08 -1.71 -9.71
N ASP A 33 9.53 -2.95 -9.53
CA ASP A 33 8.92 -4.11 -10.17
C ASP A 33 7.55 -4.43 -9.55
N SER A 34 7.46 -4.42 -8.22
CA SER A 34 6.20 -4.62 -7.49
C SER A 34 5.20 -3.50 -7.78
N ALA A 35 5.66 -2.26 -7.88
CA ALA A 35 4.82 -1.12 -8.23
C ALA A 35 4.28 -1.25 -9.65
N TYR A 36 5.14 -1.59 -10.61
CA TYR A 36 4.72 -1.79 -12.00
C TYR A 36 3.63 -2.87 -12.11
N ASP A 37 3.86 -4.06 -11.54
CA ASP A 37 2.90 -5.16 -11.60
C ASP A 37 1.55 -4.80 -10.96
N ILE A 38 1.55 -4.13 -9.80
CA ILE A 38 0.32 -3.73 -9.10
C ILE A 38 -0.45 -2.67 -9.88
N ILE A 39 0.24 -1.66 -10.41
CA ILE A 39 -0.36 -0.58 -11.21
C ILE A 39 -0.98 -1.16 -12.49
N GLU A 40 -0.26 -2.05 -13.19
CA GLU A 40 -0.73 -2.70 -14.41
C GLU A 40 -2.04 -3.49 -14.14
N ILE A 41 -2.07 -4.29 -13.06
CA ILE A 41 -3.26 -5.10 -12.70
C ILE A 41 -4.45 -4.21 -12.33
N ILE A 42 -4.25 -3.18 -11.50
CA ILE A 42 -5.33 -2.27 -11.09
C ILE A 42 -5.88 -1.53 -12.32
N SER A 43 -5.01 -1.05 -13.20
CA SER A 43 -5.42 -0.34 -14.42
C SER A 43 -6.23 -1.24 -15.33
N TYR A 44 -5.76 -2.47 -15.58
CA TYR A 44 -6.47 -3.46 -16.40
C TYR A 44 -7.87 -3.78 -15.84
N ILE A 45 -7.99 -4.01 -14.51
CA ILE A 45 -9.29 -4.28 -13.90
C ILE A 45 -10.23 -3.07 -14.02
N ASN A 46 -9.71 -1.85 -13.92
CA ASN A 46 -10.53 -0.65 -14.10
C ASN A 46 -11.01 -0.52 -15.56
N GLU A 47 -10.17 -0.77 -16.55
CA GLU A 47 -10.54 -0.79 -17.97
C GLU A 47 -11.61 -1.87 -18.24
N PHE A 48 -11.42 -3.07 -17.73
CA PHE A 48 -12.41 -4.16 -17.81
C PHE A 48 -13.76 -3.76 -17.19
N ASP A 49 -13.74 -3.11 -16.04
CA ASP A 49 -14.94 -2.65 -15.36
C ASP A 49 -15.60 -1.48 -16.10
N ASP A 50 -14.83 -0.55 -16.68
CA ASP A 50 -15.32 0.56 -17.48
C ASP A 50 -16.06 0.05 -18.73
N ASP A 51 -15.50 -0.96 -19.42
CA ASP A 51 -16.11 -1.58 -20.59
C ASP A 51 -17.41 -2.33 -20.24
N ASN A 52 -17.40 -3.06 -19.12
CA ASN A 52 -18.62 -3.77 -18.68
C ASN A 52 -19.70 -2.79 -18.20
N GLU A 53 -19.35 -1.73 -17.49
CA GLU A 53 -20.29 -0.71 -17.04
C GLU A 53 -20.97 0.01 -18.21
N ALA A 54 -20.24 0.18 -19.33
CA ALA A 54 -20.79 0.77 -20.56
C ALA A 54 -21.71 -0.16 -21.35
N ASN A 55 -21.50 -1.48 -21.27
CA ASN A 55 -22.14 -2.45 -22.17
C ASN A 55 -23.11 -3.42 -21.47
N VAL A 56 -23.02 -3.59 -20.14
CA VAL A 56 -23.82 -4.54 -19.36
C VAL A 56 -24.78 -3.78 -18.44
N LYS A 57 -26.07 -4.01 -18.62
CA LYS A 57 -27.10 -3.39 -17.79
C LYS A 57 -26.94 -3.80 -16.32
N ASP A 58 -27.03 -2.83 -15.41
CA ASP A 58 -26.96 -3.03 -13.96
C ASP A 58 -25.62 -3.66 -13.48
N TYR A 59 -24.53 -3.45 -14.23
CA TYR A 59 -23.21 -3.92 -13.86
C TYR A 59 -22.75 -3.28 -12.53
N ILE A 60 -22.23 -4.11 -11.62
CA ILE A 60 -21.70 -3.67 -10.33
C ILE A 60 -20.22 -4.06 -10.25
N ARG A 61 -19.35 -3.08 -10.08
CA ARG A 61 -17.91 -3.27 -9.89
C ARG A 61 -17.66 -4.07 -8.61
N LYS A 62 -17.05 -5.25 -8.76
CA LYS A 62 -16.62 -6.05 -7.60
C LYS A 62 -15.28 -5.50 -7.06
N PRO A 63 -15.10 -5.38 -5.75
CA PRO A 63 -13.85 -4.91 -5.19
C PRO A 63 -12.63 -5.75 -5.61
N ILE A 64 -11.48 -5.08 -5.77
CA ILE A 64 -10.17 -5.72 -5.84
C ILE A 64 -9.76 -6.07 -4.40
N LYS A 65 -9.39 -7.33 -4.16
CA LYS A 65 -8.81 -7.81 -2.91
C LYS A 65 -7.30 -7.70 -2.98
N MET A 66 -6.70 -6.79 -2.21
CA MET A 66 -5.25 -6.62 -2.14
C MET A 66 -4.72 -7.16 -0.81
N ILE A 67 -4.03 -8.29 -0.86
CA ILE A 67 -3.40 -8.93 0.31
C ILE A 67 -2.00 -8.37 0.46
N ILE A 68 -1.72 -7.78 1.62
CA ILE A 68 -0.44 -7.15 1.93
C ILE A 68 0.26 -7.92 3.03
N ASN A 69 1.51 -8.33 2.75
CA ASN A 69 2.46 -8.90 3.70
C ASN A 69 3.84 -8.36 3.32
N SER A 70 4.19 -7.16 3.81
CA SER A 70 5.38 -6.42 3.38
C SER A 70 6.02 -5.67 4.53
N TYR A 71 7.34 -5.66 4.55
CA TYR A 71 8.14 -4.86 5.46
C TYR A 71 8.33 -3.40 4.98
N GLY A 72 7.86 -3.07 3.78
CA GLY A 72 7.96 -1.74 3.19
C GLY A 72 8.95 -1.69 2.02
N GLY A 73 9.61 -0.54 1.84
CA GLY A 73 10.58 -0.33 0.75
C GLY A 73 10.52 1.10 0.20
N SER A 74 10.68 1.26 -1.10
CA SER A 74 10.76 2.54 -1.79
C SER A 74 9.51 3.40 -1.59
N VAL A 75 9.71 4.63 -1.13
CA VAL A 75 8.62 5.57 -0.87
C VAL A 75 7.97 6.07 -2.17
N TYR A 76 8.76 6.33 -3.20
CA TYR A 76 8.23 6.81 -4.48
C TYR A 76 7.40 5.75 -5.19
N ASP A 77 7.85 4.50 -5.19
CA ASP A 77 7.11 3.38 -5.78
C ASP A 77 5.82 3.11 -4.99
N GLY A 78 5.88 3.21 -3.66
CA GLY A 78 4.70 3.13 -2.83
C GLY A 78 3.70 4.27 -3.05
N PHE A 79 4.16 5.50 -3.27
CA PHE A 79 3.29 6.61 -3.64
C PHE A 79 2.64 6.40 -5.01
N ALA A 80 3.34 5.78 -5.97
CA ALA A 80 2.76 5.42 -7.26
C ALA A 80 1.63 4.38 -7.11
N ILE A 81 1.84 3.34 -6.28
CA ILE A 81 0.80 2.36 -5.94
C ILE A 81 -0.41 3.07 -5.30
N ILE A 82 -0.19 3.93 -4.30
CA ILE A 82 -1.28 4.66 -3.63
C ILE A 82 -2.00 5.58 -4.62
N GLY A 83 -1.29 6.25 -5.51
CA GLY A 83 -1.88 7.11 -6.52
C GLY A 83 -2.87 6.36 -7.43
N VAL A 84 -2.52 5.18 -7.91
CA VAL A 84 -3.45 4.38 -8.71
C VAL A 84 -4.59 3.81 -7.87
N MET A 85 -4.35 3.45 -6.60
CA MET A 85 -5.41 3.00 -5.69
C MET A 85 -6.47 4.09 -5.46
N GLU A 86 -6.05 5.33 -5.24
CA GLU A 86 -6.96 6.46 -4.96
C GLU A 86 -7.72 6.94 -6.19
N THR A 87 -7.14 6.78 -7.38
CA THR A 87 -7.80 7.13 -8.65
C THR A 87 -8.63 6.00 -9.24
N SER A 88 -8.54 4.79 -8.67
CA SER A 88 -9.32 3.64 -9.09
C SER A 88 -10.81 3.84 -8.83
N LYS A 89 -11.65 3.69 -9.88
CA LYS A 89 -13.10 3.67 -9.75
C LYS A 89 -13.59 2.34 -9.13
N THR A 90 -12.84 1.25 -9.35
CA THR A 90 -13.11 -0.05 -8.74
C THR A 90 -12.60 -0.04 -7.31
N PRO A 91 -13.44 -0.31 -6.29
CA PRO A 91 -13.00 -0.30 -4.90
C PRO A 91 -11.86 -1.29 -4.65
N ILE A 92 -10.85 -0.88 -3.86
CA ILE A 92 -9.74 -1.72 -3.46
C ILE A 92 -9.81 -1.97 -1.97
N HIS A 93 -10.01 -3.23 -1.59
CA HIS A 93 -10.04 -3.66 -0.20
C HIS A 93 -8.69 -4.27 0.17
N THR A 94 -8.03 -3.72 1.18
CA THR A 94 -6.73 -4.21 1.65
C THR A 94 -6.89 -5.20 2.79
N TYR A 95 -6.06 -6.24 2.77
CA TYR A 95 -6.04 -7.32 3.76
C TYR A 95 -4.62 -7.51 4.29
N CYS A 96 -4.46 -7.52 5.62
CA CYS A 96 -3.20 -7.87 6.26
C CYS A 96 -3.39 -9.12 7.12
N TYR A 97 -2.63 -10.18 6.80
CA TYR A 97 -2.63 -11.42 7.58
C TYR A 97 -1.38 -11.58 8.45
N GLY A 98 -0.27 -10.96 8.08
CA GLY A 98 1.02 -11.06 8.76
C GLY A 98 1.56 -9.69 9.15
N SER A 99 2.11 -8.96 8.19
CA SER A 99 2.72 -7.66 8.45
C SER A 99 2.42 -6.64 7.37
N ALA A 100 2.21 -5.39 7.78
CA ALA A 100 2.24 -4.24 6.90
C ALA A 100 3.04 -3.14 7.60
N MET A 101 4.28 -2.93 7.17
CA MET A 101 5.24 -2.06 7.84
C MET A 101 5.74 -0.98 6.90
N SER A 102 6.16 0.17 7.47
CA SER A 102 6.76 1.27 6.70
C SER A 102 5.89 1.63 5.48
N MET A 103 6.40 1.60 4.27
CA MET A 103 5.63 1.90 3.06
C MET A 103 4.47 0.91 2.83
N GLY A 104 4.64 -0.38 3.20
CA GLY A 104 3.56 -1.38 3.18
C GLY A 104 2.41 -1.02 4.13
N PHE A 105 2.69 -0.35 5.24
CA PHE A 105 1.68 0.16 6.16
C PHE A 105 0.85 1.28 5.53
N LEU A 106 1.49 2.24 4.86
CA LEU A 106 0.77 3.31 4.20
C LEU A 106 -0.10 2.81 3.03
N ILE A 107 0.41 1.85 2.24
CA ILE A 107 -0.36 1.20 1.18
C ILE A 107 -1.59 0.50 1.78
N PHE A 108 -1.44 -0.24 2.89
CA PHE A 108 -2.56 -0.89 3.57
C PHE A 108 -3.63 0.11 4.00
N VAL A 109 -3.22 1.20 4.64
CA VAL A 109 -4.12 2.25 5.15
C VAL A 109 -4.83 2.99 4.02
N SER A 110 -4.25 3.02 2.81
CA SER A 110 -4.84 3.70 1.64
C SER A 110 -5.96 2.91 0.97
N GLY A 111 -6.24 1.68 1.39
CA GLY A 111 -7.40 0.90 0.90
C GLY A 111 -8.75 1.58 1.18
N HIS A 112 -9.73 1.30 0.33
CA HIS A 112 -11.11 1.80 0.50
C HIS A 112 -11.84 1.13 1.68
N TYR A 113 -11.51 -0.13 1.96
CA TYR A 113 -11.89 -0.88 3.16
C TYR A 113 -10.73 -1.78 3.57
N ARG A 114 -10.48 -1.94 4.87
CA ARG A 114 -9.24 -2.50 5.40
C ARG A 114 -9.53 -3.60 6.40
N TYR A 115 -9.04 -4.80 6.12
CA TYR A 115 -9.21 -6.00 6.94
C TYR A 115 -7.88 -6.41 7.57
N ALA A 116 -7.84 -6.57 8.87
CA ALA A 116 -6.66 -7.03 9.60
C ALA A 116 -6.92 -8.35 10.31
N HIS A 117 -6.08 -9.35 10.08
CA HIS A 117 -6.14 -10.55 10.91
C HIS A 117 -5.64 -10.25 12.33
N ARG A 118 -6.20 -10.92 13.34
CA ARG A 118 -5.84 -10.69 14.74
C ARG A 118 -4.35 -10.81 15.07
N MET A 119 -3.58 -11.55 14.26
CA MET A 119 -2.12 -11.76 14.45
C MET A 119 -1.27 -10.79 13.60
N CYS A 120 -1.86 -9.88 12.86
CA CYS A 120 -1.09 -8.95 12.04
C CYS A 120 -0.37 -7.90 12.88
N THR A 121 0.72 -7.39 12.33
CA THR A 121 1.53 -6.32 12.92
C THR A 121 1.66 -5.18 11.92
N PHE A 122 1.41 -3.97 12.39
CA PHE A 122 1.67 -2.73 11.68
C PHE A 122 2.87 -2.02 12.27
N MET A 123 3.62 -1.29 11.45
CA MET A 123 4.75 -0.51 11.94
C MET A 123 4.88 0.82 11.19
N TYR A 124 4.97 1.88 11.99
CA TYR A 124 5.31 3.23 11.55
C TYR A 124 6.71 3.60 12.04
N HIS A 125 7.51 4.18 11.17
CA HIS A 125 8.81 4.76 11.52
C HIS A 125 9.14 5.97 10.63
N GLU A 126 10.15 6.72 11.03
CA GLU A 126 10.73 7.77 10.20
C GLU A 126 11.47 7.15 9.01
N CYS A 127 11.42 7.80 7.84
CA CYS A 127 12.17 7.34 6.67
C CYS A 127 13.64 7.15 7.01
N LEU A 128 14.17 6.00 6.61
CA LEU A 128 15.60 5.73 6.65
C LEU A 128 16.24 6.29 5.38
N ASP A 129 17.19 7.18 5.56
CA ASP A 129 18.04 7.66 4.47
C ASP A 129 19.37 6.92 4.51
N GLN A 130 19.91 6.56 3.36
CA GLN A 130 21.24 5.96 3.32
C GLN A 130 22.30 7.05 3.47
N PRO A 131 23.37 6.81 4.25
CA PRO A 131 24.45 7.77 4.36
C PRO A 131 25.11 7.98 2.99
N ILE A 132 24.96 9.17 2.44
CA ILE A 132 25.54 9.57 1.17
C ILE A 132 26.80 10.39 1.47
N TYR A 133 27.95 9.94 0.97
CA TYR A 133 29.16 10.76 0.93
C TYR A 133 29.10 11.66 -0.29
N ASP A 134 28.62 12.91 -0.12
CA ASP A 134 28.45 13.85 -1.23
C ASP A 134 28.74 15.30 -0.79
N LYS A 135 28.62 16.24 -1.71
CA LYS A 135 28.77 17.67 -1.44
C LYS A 135 27.72 18.11 -0.41
N LEU A 136 28.09 19.10 0.41
CA LEU A 136 27.20 19.63 1.44
C LEU A 136 25.87 20.17 0.89
N THR A 137 25.87 20.70 -0.33
CA THR A 137 24.65 21.14 -1.03
C THR A 137 23.73 19.97 -1.31
N THR A 138 24.23 18.87 -1.88
CA THR A 138 23.45 17.65 -2.19
C THR A 138 22.88 17.02 -0.91
N LEU A 139 23.66 17.00 0.17
CA LEU A 139 23.19 16.51 1.48
C LEU A 139 22.01 17.34 2.01
N ARG A 140 22.04 18.66 1.87
CA ARG A 140 20.93 19.53 2.29
C ARG A 140 19.68 19.30 1.43
N GLU A 141 19.84 19.21 0.11
CA GLU A 141 18.76 18.92 -0.82
C GLU A 141 18.08 17.57 -0.50
N ASN A 142 18.86 16.52 -0.22
CA ASN A 142 18.35 15.21 0.17
C ASN A 142 17.59 15.25 1.50
N ILE A 143 18.12 15.97 2.51
CA ILE A 143 17.43 16.16 3.79
C ILE A 143 16.08 16.87 3.59
N ASP A 144 16.03 17.91 2.77
CA ASP A 144 14.82 18.68 2.56
C ASP A 144 13.78 17.84 1.76
N GLU A 145 14.22 17.03 0.79
CA GLU A 145 13.36 16.09 0.09
C GLU A 145 12.85 14.98 1.04
N THR A 146 13.71 14.40 1.88
CA THR A 146 13.28 13.39 2.86
C THR A 146 12.22 13.96 3.82
N LYS A 147 12.38 15.20 4.27
CA LYS A 147 11.34 15.88 5.07
C LYS A 147 10.03 16.07 4.30
N ARG A 148 10.12 16.47 3.03
CA ARG A 148 8.96 16.68 2.18
C ARG A 148 8.18 15.36 1.99
N ILE A 149 8.86 14.26 1.66
CA ILE A 149 8.20 12.96 1.47
C ILE A 149 7.61 12.41 2.77
N MET A 150 8.30 12.63 3.92
CA MET A 150 7.74 12.28 5.23
C MET A 150 6.48 13.07 5.57
N ASP A 151 6.43 14.35 5.20
CA ASP A 151 5.23 15.15 5.42
C ASP A 151 4.05 14.67 4.54
N VAL A 152 4.32 14.26 3.30
CA VAL A 152 3.32 13.63 2.41
C VAL A 152 2.83 12.31 3.01
N TYR A 153 3.73 11.43 3.45
CA TYR A 153 3.41 10.18 4.12
C TYR A 153 2.51 10.40 5.34
N ASP A 154 2.93 11.30 6.23
CA ASP A 154 2.18 11.61 7.46
C ASP A 154 0.79 12.19 7.15
N LYS A 155 0.68 13.10 6.18
CA LYS A 155 -0.60 13.67 5.77
C LYS A 155 -1.56 12.60 5.28
N GLN A 156 -1.08 11.67 4.45
CA GLN A 156 -1.87 10.55 3.97
C GLN A 156 -2.36 9.67 5.12
N LEU A 157 -1.46 9.30 6.03
CA LEU A 157 -1.79 8.48 7.20
C LEU A 157 -2.84 9.17 8.11
N LEU A 158 -2.66 10.47 8.37
CA LEU A 158 -3.59 11.26 9.18
C LEU A 158 -4.96 11.44 8.51
N ALA A 159 -5.01 11.50 7.19
CA ALA A 159 -6.27 11.62 6.44
C ALA A 159 -7.10 10.32 6.50
N LYS A 160 -6.45 9.18 6.57
CA LYS A 160 -7.09 7.84 6.52
C LYS A 160 -7.36 7.23 7.91
N THR A 161 -6.84 7.82 9.00
CA THR A 161 -6.90 7.26 10.35
C THR A 161 -7.35 8.29 11.38
N THR A 162 -7.50 7.87 12.65
CA THR A 162 -7.72 8.80 13.77
C THR A 162 -6.44 9.14 14.53
N LEU A 163 -5.28 8.77 14.01
CA LEU A 163 -3.99 9.17 14.54
C LEU A 163 -3.87 10.69 14.60
N LYS A 164 -3.04 11.19 15.50
CA LYS A 164 -2.79 12.63 15.66
C LYS A 164 -1.33 12.94 15.30
N ARG A 165 -1.09 14.11 14.70
CA ARG A 165 0.25 14.60 14.37
C ARG A 165 1.21 14.43 15.56
N LYS A 166 0.76 14.78 16.77
CA LYS A 166 1.58 14.65 17.99
C LYS A 166 2.10 13.23 18.20
N GLN A 167 1.32 12.19 17.92
CA GLN A 167 1.74 10.78 18.10
C GLN A 167 2.87 10.43 17.14
N LEU A 168 2.76 10.87 15.87
CA LEU A 168 3.80 10.66 14.86
C LEU A 168 5.08 11.43 15.22
N ASP A 169 4.93 12.67 15.66
CA ASP A 169 6.07 13.52 16.07
C ASP A 169 6.77 12.97 17.32
N ASP A 170 5.99 12.45 18.28
CA ASP A 170 6.55 11.83 19.51
C ASP A 170 7.34 10.55 19.16
N SER A 171 6.84 9.71 18.24
CA SER A 171 7.56 8.52 17.73
C SER A 171 8.88 8.91 17.07
N LYS A 172 8.86 9.90 16.17
CA LYS A 172 10.08 10.41 15.49
C LYS A 172 11.09 10.99 16.47
N LYS A 173 10.66 11.81 17.43
CA LYS A 173 11.53 12.37 18.47
C LYS A 173 12.18 11.32 19.34
N ALA A 174 11.45 10.28 19.69
CA ALA A 174 11.93 9.17 20.48
C ALA A 174 12.80 8.18 19.67
N LYS A 175 12.85 8.33 18.34
CA LYS A 175 13.63 7.50 17.41
C LYS A 175 13.34 6.00 17.57
N PHE A 176 12.07 5.64 17.70
CA PHE A 176 11.66 4.24 17.79
C PHE A 176 10.68 3.86 16.69
N ASP A 177 10.72 2.59 16.29
CA ASP A 177 9.74 1.99 15.42
C ASP A 177 8.46 1.72 16.23
N TRP A 178 7.37 2.31 15.79
CA TRP A 178 6.10 2.17 16.49
C TRP A 178 5.31 1.00 15.94
N TYR A 179 5.41 -0.13 16.63
CA TYR A 179 4.65 -1.34 16.32
C TYR A 179 3.24 -1.27 16.93
N MET A 180 2.27 -1.73 16.15
CA MET A 180 0.86 -1.77 16.53
C MET A 180 0.27 -3.13 16.18
N ASP A 181 -0.50 -3.71 17.11
CA ASP A 181 -1.30 -4.90 16.89
C ASP A 181 -2.68 -4.55 16.28
N SER A 182 -3.49 -5.59 16.01
CA SER A 182 -4.83 -5.42 15.43
C SER A 182 -5.80 -4.64 16.35
N VAL A 183 -5.63 -4.71 17.68
CA VAL A 183 -6.45 -3.99 18.63
C VAL A 183 -6.16 -2.50 18.59
N GLN A 184 -4.88 -2.13 18.56
CA GLN A 184 -4.44 -0.75 18.37
C GLN A 184 -4.82 -0.22 17.00
N ALA A 185 -4.70 -1.06 15.95
CA ALA A 185 -5.10 -0.71 14.60
C ALA A 185 -6.60 -0.38 14.50
N MET A 186 -7.44 -1.16 15.15
CA MET A 186 -8.89 -0.86 15.25
C MET A 186 -9.15 0.45 16.01
N LYS A 187 -8.47 0.66 17.15
CA LYS A 187 -8.62 1.88 17.96
C LYS A 187 -8.28 3.15 17.17
N TYR A 188 -7.25 3.10 16.33
CA TYR A 188 -6.82 4.26 15.54
C TYR A 188 -7.45 4.31 14.14
N LYS A 189 -8.41 3.45 13.83
CA LYS A 189 -9.00 3.31 12.50
C LYS A 189 -7.95 3.10 11.41
N ILE A 190 -6.92 2.34 11.71
CA ILE A 190 -5.96 1.83 10.75
C ILE A 190 -6.60 0.69 9.97
N THR A 191 -7.39 -0.15 10.64
CA THR A 191 -8.26 -1.16 10.02
C THR A 191 -9.72 -0.85 10.30
N ASP A 192 -10.61 -1.28 9.41
CA ASP A 192 -12.06 -1.13 9.55
C ASP A 192 -12.67 -2.39 10.17
N GLU A 193 -12.01 -3.55 10.01
CA GLU A 193 -12.48 -4.83 10.56
C GLU A 193 -11.31 -5.72 10.97
N VAL A 194 -11.47 -6.44 12.08
CA VAL A 194 -10.53 -7.50 12.53
C VAL A 194 -11.17 -8.85 12.25
N ILE A 195 -10.46 -9.69 11.48
CA ILE A 195 -10.91 -11.01 11.00
C ILE A 195 -10.08 -12.15 11.60
#